data_74745cfa195deb5685a4b1d2cc3f5174
#
_entry.id   74745cfa195deb5685a4b1d2cc3f5174
#
_cell.length_a   1.000
_cell.length_b   1.000
_cell.length_c   1.000
_cell.angle_alpha   90.00
_cell.angle_beta   90.00
_cell.angle_gamma   90.00
#
_symmetry.space_group_name_H-M   'P 1'
#
loop_
_entity.id
_entity.type
_entity.pdbx_description
1 polymer ?
#
loop_
_entity_poly.entity_id
_entity_poly.type
_entity_poly.pdbx_seq_one_letter_code
_entity_poly.pdbx_strand_id
1 'polypeptide(L)'
;MSVSEHPNLDTVQGTDSQKAVNETLEDYTLRYAPHSFRRWSPKVVAITALGGIAYLADFSIGASIGMSYGTTNAVFSILFAAIIIFLTGIPLAYYAARYNIDHDLITRGAGFGYIGSVLTSIIFASFTFIFFALEGSIMAQGLLLGLGIPLWAGYLISTVMVIPLVIYGMKALSKLQVWTTPLWLVLMIGPVAYLIYQEPTLVSQFATFTGHEGFAPVDMAAIMLGAGICLSLIMQIGEQIDYLRFMPAKTKENSKAWWAAVISAGPGWVILGAIKQIIGAFLGFYLLTKIPGVNSTEPVQQFNAAFHDMLPGWAALTLAVILVVISQIKINVTNAYSGSLAWTSAYTRISKHYPGRIVFVIVNLAIALALMEGNMFAVLGKILGFYSNFAIAWVVVVATDISINKYVLKLSPKEPEYRRDMLYNVNPVGMVAFLVSAGLSIAAFFGLLGSFLAPYSPIIALVLAFVLTPIMGLLTKGKYYIKSHDDGVKEPRYDAEGTPVATVYHCRVCEQGYERPDIMFSHKHNGTICSLCKTLDA
;
A
#
# COMPACT_ATOMS: atom_id res chain seq x y z
N MET A 1 23.41 44.63 -16.81
CA MET A 1 23.45 43.23 -16.32
C MET A 1 23.89 43.30 -14.86
N SER A 2 22.96 43.43 -13.94
CA SER A 2 23.22 43.45 -12.50
C SER A 2 23.09 42.05 -11.96
N VAL A 3 24.19 41.51 -11.47
CA VAL A 3 24.20 40.26 -10.67
C VAL A 3 23.41 40.59 -9.40
N SER A 4 22.21 40.02 -9.27
CA SER A 4 21.44 40.12 -8.03
C SER A 4 22.17 39.27 -6.98
N GLU A 5 22.76 39.95 -5.99
CA GLU A 5 23.24 39.30 -4.77
C GLU A 5 22.07 38.59 -4.10
N HIS A 6 22.10 37.28 -4.07
CA HIS A 6 21.16 36.49 -3.29
C HIS A 6 21.45 36.74 -1.79
N PRO A 7 20.42 37.04 -0.97
CA PRO A 7 20.60 37.28 0.45
C PRO A 7 21.19 36.06 1.16
N ASN A 8 21.96 36.29 2.21
CA ASN A 8 22.51 35.25 3.09
C ASN A 8 21.38 34.32 3.57
N LEU A 9 21.41 33.07 3.11
CA LEU A 9 20.51 32.04 3.59
C LEU A 9 21.00 31.58 4.97
N ASP A 10 20.17 31.70 5.99
CA ASP A 10 20.48 31.29 7.36
C ASP A 10 20.67 29.77 7.44
N THR A 11 21.88 29.29 7.17
CA THR A 11 22.28 27.90 7.41
C THR A 11 22.59 27.74 8.90
N VAL A 12 21.97 26.74 9.54
CA VAL A 12 22.29 26.39 10.92
C VAL A 12 23.48 25.47 10.94
N GLN A 13 24.64 25.97 11.32
CA GLN A 13 25.77 25.15 11.75
C GLN A 13 25.57 24.81 13.23
N GLY A 14 25.10 23.61 13.52
CA GLY A 14 25.03 23.13 14.90
C GLY A 14 23.81 22.28 15.21
N THR A 15 24.05 21.24 15.99
CA THR A 15 23.11 20.20 16.40
C THR A 15 22.05 20.64 17.43
N ASP A 16 21.90 21.94 17.73
CA ASP A 16 21.25 22.41 18.95
C ASP A 16 19.85 23.03 18.82
N SER A 17 19.19 22.99 17.69
CA SER A 17 17.86 23.60 17.61
C SER A 17 16.75 22.80 16.94
N GLN A 18 16.84 21.47 16.92
CA GLN A 18 15.63 20.69 16.83
C GLN A 18 14.95 20.71 18.20
N LYS A 19 14.11 21.69 18.51
CA LYS A 19 13.00 21.44 19.44
C LYS A 19 12.43 20.11 19.04
N ALA A 20 12.51 19.12 19.93
CA ALA A 20 12.08 17.76 19.68
C ALA A 20 10.70 17.83 19.01
N VAL A 21 10.64 17.62 17.72
CA VAL A 21 9.38 17.34 17.03
C VAL A 21 8.79 16.23 17.85
N ASN A 22 7.58 16.43 18.33
CA ASN A 22 6.96 15.46 19.23
C ASN A 22 6.91 14.11 18.49
N GLU A 23 7.84 13.20 18.81
CA GLU A 23 8.04 11.92 18.10
C GLU A 23 6.78 11.06 18.12
N THR A 24 5.83 11.37 19.01
CA THR A 24 4.52 10.75 19.10
C THR A 24 3.52 11.23 18.07
N LEU A 25 3.72 12.43 17.50
CA LEU A 25 2.81 13.04 16.52
C LEU A 25 3.47 13.13 15.14
N GLU A 26 4.37 12.21 14.85
CA GLU A 26 5.05 12.12 13.54
C GLU A 26 4.06 12.28 12.38
N ASP A 27 4.34 13.25 11.51
CA ASP A 27 3.49 13.58 10.39
C ASP A 27 4.30 14.10 9.20
N TYR A 28 4.77 13.18 8.37
CA TYR A 28 5.52 13.47 7.15
C TYR A 28 4.67 13.31 5.88
N THR A 29 3.38 13.64 5.95
CA THR A 29 2.42 13.44 4.84
C THR A 29 2.67 14.32 3.63
N LEU A 30 3.30 15.46 3.81
CA LEU A 30 3.58 16.45 2.77
C LEU A 30 5.08 16.68 2.56
N ARG A 31 5.90 15.91 3.24
CA ARG A 31 7.35 16.08 3.33
C ARG A 31 8.08 14.76 3.25
N TYR A 32 9.35 14.80 2.88
CA TYR A 32 10.19 13.61 2.94
C TYR A 32 10.59 13.26 4.38
N ALA A 33 10.97 12.01 4.63
CA ALA A 33 11.39 11.55 5.95
C ALA A 33 12.85 11.96 6.22
N PRO A 34 13.12 12.91 7.17
CA PRO A 34 14.46 13.44 7.40
C PRO A 34 15.40 12.43 8.07
N HIS A 35 16.71 12.69 8.02
CA HIS A 35 17.75 11.85 8.60
C HIS A 35 17.51 11.54 10.08
N SER A 36 17.00 12.50 10.84
CA SER A 36 16.71 12.35 12.27
C SER A 36 15.71 11.24 12.57
N PHE A 37 14.85 10.88 11.61
CA PHE A 37 13.85 9.81 11.74
C PHE A 37 14.27 8.48 11.12
N ARG A 38 15.32 8.43 10.32
CA ARG A 38 15.82 7.20 9.66
C ARG A 38 16.78 6.42 10.56
N ARG A 39 16.31 6.06 11.76
CA ARG A 39 17.14 5.44 12.84
C ARG A 39 17.19 3.92 12.77
N TRP A 40 16.38 3.30 11.91
CA TRP A 40 16.29 1.84 11.82
C TRP A 40 17.26 1.27 10.80
N SER A 41 17.78 0.07 11.11
CA SER A 41 18.54 -0.68 10.10
C SER A 41 17.63 -1.18 8.97
N PRO A 42 18.19 -1.49 7.77
CA PRO A 42 17.40 -2.05 6.67
C PRO A 42 16.60 -3.29 7.09
N LYS A 43 17.18 -4.15 7.93
CA LYS A 43 16.52 -5.35 8.45
C LYS A 43 15.28 -5.02 9.30
N VAL A 44 15.37 -4.03 10.17
CA VAL A 44 14.24 -3.63 11.04
C VAL A 44 13.11 -3.04 10.19
N VAL A 45 13.42 -2.18 9.22
CA VAL A 45 12.42 -1.62 8.29
C VAL A 45 11.72 -2.76 7.52
N ALA A 46 12.49 -3.71 6.97
CA ALA A 46 11.93 -4.83 6.22
C ALA A 46 11.03 -5.72 7.09
N ILE A 47 11.45 -6.09 8.30
CA ILE A 47 10.63 -6.91 9.21
C ILE A 47 9.36 -6.16 9.62
N THR A 48 9.44 -4.84 9.83
CA THR A 48 8.29 -4.01 10.17
C THR A 48 7.28 -4.00 9.02
N ALA A 49 7.74 -3.74 7.80
CA ALA A 49 6.90 -3.71 6.61
C ALA A 49 6.27 -5.09 6.31
N LEU A 50 7.07 -6.17 6.37
CA LEU A 50 6.56 -7.54 6.19
C LEU A 50 5.66 -7.98 7.33
N GLY A 51 5.81 -7.43 8.52
CA GLY A 51 4.92 -7.68 9.64
C GLY A 51 3.47 -7.27 9.36
N GLY A 52 3.25 -6.21 8.57
CA GLY A 52 1.93 -5.79 8.09
C GLY A 52 1.26 -6.80 7.16
N ILE A 53 2.03 -7.70 6.52
CA ILE A 53 1.50 -8.74 5.62
C ILE A 53 0.88 -9.93 6.40
N ALA A 54 0.75 -9.82 7.70
CA ALA A 54 0.16 -10.87 8.53
C ALA A 54 -1.35 -11.05 8.35
N TYR A 55 -2.01 -10.21 7.59
CA TYR A 55 -3.45 -10.22 7.36
C TYR A 55 -3.98 -11.55 6.80
N LEU A 56 -5.24 -11.86 7.13
CA LEU A 56 -5.88 -13.12 6.78
C LEU A 56 -6.83 -13.02 5.56
N ALA A 57 -7.05 -11.84 5.00
CA ALA A 57 -7.85 -11.68 3.79
C ALA A 57 -7.32 -12.50 2.60
N ASP A 58 -6.00 -12.73 2.52
CA ASP A 58 -5.43 -13.61 1.49
C ASP A 58 -6.02 -15.01 1.53
N PHE A 59 -6.29 -15.55 2.72
CA PHE A 59 -6.93 -16.87 2.87
C PHE A 59 -8.38 -16.84 2.38
N SER A 60 -9.12 -15.77 2.68
CA SER A 60 -10.49 -15.57 2.16
C SER A 60 -10.51 -15.41 0.64
N ILE A 61 -9.60 -14.59 0.10
CA ILE A 61 -9.47 -14.36 -1.35
C ILE A 61 -9.13 -15.67 -2.05
N GLY A 62 -8.10 -16.38 -1.57
CA GLY A 62 -7.69 -17.66 -2.15
C GLY A 62 -8.80 -18.71 -2.12
N ALA A 63 -9.49 -18.84 -0.98
CA ALA A 63 -10.63 -19.76 -0.87
C ALA A 63 -11.77 -19.37 -1.82
N SER A 64 -12.13 -18.09 -1.89
CA SER A 64 -13.18 -17.59 -2.80
C SER A 64 -12.88 -17.95 -4.26
N ILE A 65 -11.65 -17.66 -4.73
CA ILE A 65 -11.24 -17.94 -6.11
C ILE A 65 -11.14 -19.46 -6.34
N GLY A 66 -10.56 -20.21 -5.39
CA GLY A 66 -10.40 -21.65 -5.49
C GLY A 66 -11.74 -22.39 -5.54
N MET A 67 -12.69 -21.99 -4.70
CA MET A 67 -14.01 -22.60 -4.66
C MET A 67 -14.84 -22.27 -5.91
N SER A 68 -14.76 -21.03 -6.40
CA SER A 68 -15.47 -20.61 -7.61
C SER A 68 -14.89 -21.25 -8.88
N TYR A 69 -13.59 -21.12 -9.09
CA TYR A 69 -12.96 -21.37 -10.41
C TYR A 69 -12.13 -22.65 -10.48
N GLY A 70 -11.97 -23.36 -9.37
CA GLY A 70 -11.12 -24.55 -9.27
C GLY A 70 -9.66 -24.23 -9.04
N THR A 71 -8.91 -25.24 -8.60
CA THR A 71 -7.53 -25.08 -8.12
C THR A 71 -6.59 -24.56 -9.20
N THR A 72 -6.62 -25.13 -10.41
CA THR A 72 -5.70 -24.75 -11.48
C THR A 72 -5.91 -23.30 -11.91
N ASN A 73 -7.16 -22.90 -12.14
CA ASN A 73 -7.49 -21.53 -12.50
C ASN A 73 -7.12 -20.55 -11.38
N ALA A 74 -7.38 -20.90 -10.11
CA ALA A 74 -7.01 -20.08 -8.95
C ALA A 74 -5.49 -19.90 -8.84
N VAL A 75 -4.71 -20.96 -8.97
CA VAL A 75 -3.24 -20.88 -8.91
C VAL A 75 -2.68 -20.01 -10.03
N PHE A 76 -3.16 -20.17 -11.27
CA PHE A 76 -2.74 -19.29 -12.38
C PHE A 76 -3.16 -17.84 -12.15
N SER A 77 -4.36 -17.58 -11.63
CA SER A 77 -4.81 -16.23 -11.26
C SER A 77 -3.88 -15.56 -10.26
N ILE A 78 -3.57 -16.29 -9.17
CA ILE A 78 -2.71 -15.81 -8.09
C ILE A 78 -1.29 -15.53 -8.59
N LEU A 79 -0.71 -16.47 -9.35
CA LEU A 79 0.65 -16.31 -9.87
C LEU A 79 0.76 -15.18 -10.90
N PHE A 80 -0.24 -15.05 -11.78
CA PHE A 80 -0.29 -13.95 -12.74
C PHE A 80 -0.36 -12.59 -12.02
N ALA A 81 -1.26 -12.45 -11.06
CA ALA A 81 -1.38 -11.23 -10.27
C ALA A 81 -0.09 -10.93 -9.49
N ALA A 82 0.52 -11.96 -8.89
CA ALA A 82 1.77 -11.81 -8.13
C ALA A 82 2.91 -11.30 -8.99
N ILE A 83 3.06 -11.77 -10.22
CA ILE A 83 4.08 -11.30 -11.16
C ILE A 83 3.88 -9.81 -11.48
N ILE A 84 2.64 -9.40 -11.77
CA ILE A 84 2.33 -8.00 -12.08
C ILE A 84 2.60 -7.08 -10.88
N ILE A 85 2.13 -7.47 -9.69
CA ILE A 85 2.37 -6.72 -8.45
C ILE A 85 3.86 -6.62 -8.15
N PHE A 86 4.60 -7.71 -8.31
CA PHE A 86 6.04 -7.72 -8.07
C PHE A 86 6.78 -6.75 -9.00
N LEU A 87 6.53 -6.86 -10.30
CA LEU A 87 7.23 -6.05 -11.31
C LEU A 87 6.91 -4.55 -11.16
N THR A 88 5.64 -4.21 -10.95
CA THR A 88 5.21 -2.82 -10.77
C THR A 88 5.65 -2.23 -9.43
N GLY A 89 5.82 -3.06 -8.40
CA GLY A 89 6.28 -2.63 -7.08
C GLY A 89 7.77 -2.25 -7.02
N ILE A 90 8.62 -2.79 -7.90
CA ILE A 90 10.08 -2.53 -7.88
C ILE A 90 10.41 -1.04 -7.97
N PRO A 91 9.96 -0.29 -9.00
CA PRO A 91 10.32 1.11 -9.13
C PRO A 91 9.78 1.99 -8.00
N LEU A 92 8.58 1.70 -7.50
CA LEU A 92 7.98 2.44 -6.40
C LEU A 92 8.76 2.21 -5.09
N ALA A 93 9.06 0.96 -4.76
CA ALA A 93 9.85 0.61 -3.56
C ALA A 93 11.27 1.22 -3.61
N TYR A 94 11.89 1.20 -4.79
CA TYR A 94 13.19 1.83 -4.99
C TYR A 94 13.13 3.34 -4.71
N TYR A 95 12.12 4.04 -5.26
CA TYR A 95 11.96 5.48 -5.07
C TYR A 95 11.71 5.83 -3.61
N ALA A 96 10.83 5.10 -2.93
CA ALA A 96 10.55 5.31 -1.52
C ALA A 96 11.81 5.18 -0.65
N ALA A 97 12.57 4.10 -0.85
CA ALA A 97 13.77 3.83 -0.06
C ALA A 97 14.96 4.74 -0.43
N ARG A 98 15.07 5.15 -1.70
CA ARG A 98 16.19 5.98 -2.19
C ARG A 98 16.04 7.44 -1.84
N TYR A 99 14.82 7.97 -1.97
CA TYR A 99 14.52 9.39 -1.80
C TYR A 99 13.75 9.69 -0.52
N ASN A 100 13.42 8.68 0.29
CA ASN A 100 12.74 8.78 1.58
C ASN A 100 11.39 9.51 1.51
N ILE A 101 10.58 9.18 0.51
CA ILE A 101 9.29 9.78 0.21
C ILE A 101 8.18 8.71 0.16
N ASP A 102 6.95 9.11 0.50
CA ASP A 102 5.78 8.26 0.45
C ASP A 102 5.19 8.14 -0.97
N HIS A 103 4.15 7.32 -1.10
CA HIS A 103 3.46 7.07 -2.37
C HIS A 103 2.85 8.34 -2.98
N ASP A 104 2.38 9.28 -2.15
CA ASP A 104 1.77 10.52 -2.62
C ASP A 104 2.82 11.48 -3.21
N LEU A 105 3.96 11.65 -2.54
CA LEU A 105 5.09 12.44 -3.05
C LEU A 105 5.66 11.83 -4.34
N ILE A 106 5.75 10.50 -4.42
CA ILE A 106 6.16 9.79 -5.64
C ILE A 106 5.20 10.11 -6.79
N THR A 107 3.91 9.97 -6.55
CA THR A 107 2.86 10.13 -7.57
C THR A 107 2.79 11.55 -8.13
N ARG A 108 3.01 12.58 -7.29
CA ARG A 108 3.08 13.98 -7.75
C ARG A 108 4.07 14.15 -8.90
N GLY A 109 5.28 13.65 -8.73
CA GLY A 109 6.37 13.73 -9.69
C GLY A 109 6.34 12.67 -10.79
N ALA A 110 5.50 11.65 -10.65
CA ALA A 110 5.36 10.55 -11.60
C ALA A 110 4.11 10.70 -12.47
N GLY A 111 4.02 11.83 -13.19
CA GLY A 111 3.04 12.04 -14.25
C GLY A 111 1.67 12.58 -13.83
N PHE A 112 1.38 12.82 -12.53
CA PHE A 112 0.06 13.33 -12.09
C PHE A 112 0.04 14.84 -11.81
N GLY A 113 1.14 15.40 -11.36
CA GLY A 113 1.23 16.79 -10.93
C GLY A 113 0.74 17.02 -9.50
N TYR A 114 0.86 18.27 -9.02
CA TYR A 114 0.65 18.58 -7.61
C TYR A 114 -0.80 18.39 -7.14
N ILE A 115 -1.78 18.86 -7.92
CA ILE A 115 -3.22 18.71 -7.61
C ILE A 115 -3.79 17.42 -8.23
N GLY A 116 -3.31 17.03 -9.43
CA GLY A 116 -3.78 15.79 -10.07
C GLY A 116 -3.59 14.55 -9.19
N SER A 117 -2.50 14.50 -8.42
CA SER A 117 -2.26 13.40 -7.48
C SER A 117 -3.18 13.39 -6.24
N VAL A 118 -4.02 14.39 -6.03
CA VAL A 118 -5.08 14.33 -5.00
C VAL A 118 -6.07 13.21 -5.29
N LEU A 119 -6.39 13.01 -6.57
CA LEU A 119 -7.25 11.90 -6.99
C LEU A 119 -6.66 10.55 -6.56
N THR A 120 -5.36 10.34 -6.77
CA THR A 120 -4.69 9.09 -6.39
C THR A 120 -4.57 8.93 -4.88
N SER A 121 -4.40 10.01 -4.12
CA SER A 121 -4.44 9.96 -2.64
C SER A 121 -5.81 9.53 -2.13
N ILE A 122 -6.92 10.00 -2.73
CA ILE A 122 -8.29 9.58 -2.37
C ILE A 122 -8.51 8.11 -2.73
N ILE A 123 -8.01 7.66 -3.89
CA ILE A 123 -8.09 6.26 -4.30
C ILE A 123 -7.31 5.38 -3.32
N PHE A 124 -6.10 5.77 -2.91
CA PHE A 124 -5.34 5.01 -1.92
C PHE A 124 -6.00 5.04 -0.53
N ALA A 125 -6.54 6.16 -0.10
CA ALA A 125 -7.32 6.21 1.13
C ALA A 125 -8.52 5.25 1.08
N SER A 126 -9.20 5.14 -0.09
CA SER A 126 -10.30 4.18 -0.24
C SER A 126 -9.82 2.73 -0.16
N PHE A 127 -8.64 2.40 -0.66
CA PHE A 127 -8.01 1.10 -0.43
C PHE A 127 -7.91 0.80 1.07
N THR A 128 -7.36 1.72 1.84
CA THR A 128 -7.10 1.49 3.27
C THR A 128 -8.36 1.26 4.09
N PHE A 129 -9.46 2.00 3.86
CA PHE A 129 -10.69 1.76 4.61
C PHE A 129 -11.49 0.54 4.11
N ILE A 130 -11.41 0.19 2.81
CA ILE A 130 -12.00 -1.04 2.27
C ILE A 130 -11.30 -2.26 2.89
N PHE A 131 -9.98 -2.28 2.88
CA PHE A 131 -9.22 -3.39 3.46
C PHE A 131 -9.28 -3.41 4.98
N PHE A 132 -9.32 -2.24 5.64
CA PHE A 132 -9.61 -2.20 7.08
C PHE A 132 -10.95 -2.86 7.41
N ALA A 133 -11.99 -2.55 6.63
CA ALA A 133 -13.34 -3.12 6.85
C ALA A 133 -13.34 -4.64 6.61
N LEU A 134 -12.64 -5.11 5.58
CA LEU A 134 -12.48 -6.55 5.31
C LEU A 134 -11.81 -7.26 6.48
N GLU A 135 -10.65 -6.76 6.92
CA GLU A 135 -9.88 -7.37 7.99
C GLU A 135 -10.58 -7.23 9.36
N GLY A 136 -11.25 -6.09 9.59
CA GLY A 136 -12.10 -5.89 10.78
C GLY A 136 -13.27 -6.87 10.83
N SER A 137 -13.86 -7.21 9.68
CA SER A 137 -14.92 -8.21 9.58
C SER A 137 -14.40 -9.61 9.92
N ILE A 138 -13.23 -9.99 9.42
CA ILE A 138 -12.58 -11.27 9.77
C ILE A 138 -12.29 -11.34 11.28
N MET A 139 -11.84 -10.23 11.89
CA MET A 139 -11.65 -10.17 13.33
C MET A 139 -12.96 -10.36 14.11
N ALA A 140 -14.03 -9.70 13.68
CA ALA A 140 -15.34 -9.83 14.31
C ALA A 140 -15.90 -11.25 14.19
N GLN A 141 -15.69 -11.95 13.06
CA GLN A 141 -16.02 -13.37 12.91
C GLN A 141 -15.27 -14.24 13.92
N GLY A 142 -13.96 -13.95 14.15
CA GLY A 142 -13.17 -14.61 15.18
C GLY A 142 -13.71 -14.38 16.59
N LEU A 143 -14.08 -13.14 16.93
CA LEU A 143 -14.67 -12.79 18.21
C LEU A 143 -16.07 -13.42 18.41
N LEU A 144 -16.87 -13.50 17.37
CA LEU A 144 -18.16 -14.18 17.41
C LEU A 144 -17.98 -15.69 17.68
N LEU A 145 -17.11 -16.36 16.93
CA LEU A 145 -16.90 -17.80 17.04
C LEU A 145 -16.30 -18.19 18.41
N GLY A 146 -15.31 -17.41 18.89
CA GLY A 146 -14.56 -17.74 20.11
C GLY A 146 -15.16 -17.23 21.39
N LEU A 147 -15.80 -16.07 21.37
CA LEU A 147 -16.28 -15.37 22.56
C LEU A 147 -17.81 -15.12 22.56
N GLY A 148 -18.51 -15.49 21.48
CA GLY A 148 -19.95 -15.22 21.35
C GLY A 148 -20.30 -13.73 21.19
N ILE A 149 -19.33 -12.88 20.87
CA ILE A 149 -19.57 -11.44 20.69
C ILE A 149 -20.30 -11.22 19.37
N PRO A 150 -21.46 -10.56 19.34
CA PRO A 150 -22.23 -10.34 18.12
C PRO A 150 -21.41 -9.46 17.13
N LEU A 151 -21.62 -9.67 15.82
CA LEU A 151 -20.80 -9.05 14.77
C LEU A 151 -20.72 -7.53 14.89
N TRP A 152 -21.84 -6.83 15.14
CA TRP A 152 -21.85 -5.37 15.30
C TRP A 152 -20.90 -4.90 16.42
N ALA A 153 -20.88 -5.60 17.55
CA ALA A 153 -19.96 -5.29 18.64
C ALA A 153 -18.51 -5.67 18.29
N GLY A 154 -18.32 -6.78 17.57
CA GLY A 154 -17.03 -7.19 17.04
C GLY A 154 -16.46 -6.15 16.07
N TYR A 155 -17.27 -5.56 15.19
CA TYR A 155 -16.87 -4.46 14.29
C TYR A 155 -16.41 -3.23 15.08
N LEU A 156 -17.16 -2.83 16.09
CA LEU A 156 -16.79 -1.71 16.96
C LEU A 156 -15.49 -1.98 17.71
N ILE A 157 -15.33 -3.17 18.29
CA ILE A 157 -14.12 -3.57 19.01
C ILE A 157 -12.91 -3.54 18.07
N SER A 158 -13.01 -4.17 16.88
CA SER A 158 -11.92 -4.21 15.91
C SER A 158 -11.51 -2.81 15.42
N THR A 159 -12.46 -1.87 15.38
CA THR A 159 -12.21 -0.47 15.00
C THR A 159 -11.53 0.32 16.11
N VAL A 160 -12.04 0.25 17.32
CA VAL A 160 -11.57 1.10 18.43
C VAL A 160 -10.20 0.66 18.96
N MET A 161 -9.93 -0.65 19.00
CA MET A 161 -8.71 -1.16 19.61
C MET A 161 -7.41 -0.76 18.87
N VAL A 162 -7.49 -0.39 17.60
CA VAL A 162 -6.31 0.05 16.83
C VAL A 162 -5.95 1.52 17.06
N ILE A 163 -6.90 2.34 17.53
CA ILE A 163 -6.72 3.79 17.69
C ILE A 163 -5.49 4.15 18.52
N PRO A 164 -5.27 3.59 19.73
CA PRO A 164 -4.10 3.93 20.53
C PRO A 164 -2.79 3.61 19.81
N LEU A 165 -2.73 2.47 19.11
CA LEU A 165 -1.53 2.03 18.40
C LEU A 165 -1.20 2.95 17.22
N VAL A 166 -2.21 3.41 16.49
CA VAL A 166 -2.04 4.33 15.35
C VAL A 166 -1.61 5.72 15.80
N ILE A 167 -2.11 6.20 16.93
CA ILE A 167 -1.74 7.52 17.49
C ILE A 167 -0.24 7.55 17.81
N TYR A 168 0.31 6.48 18.40
CA TYR A 168 1.74 6.40 18.72
C TYR A 168 2.67 6.20 17.50
N GLY A 169 2.12 6.08 16.29
CA GLY A 169 2.84 6.13 15.03
C GLY A 169 3.83 4.99 14.80
N MET A 170 4.80 5.21 13.92
CA MET A 170 5.72 4.19 13.39
C MET A 170 6.50 3.42 14.46
N LYS A 171 6.84 4.04 15.59
CA LYS A 171 7.58 3.37 16.68
C LYS A 171 6.78 2.26 17.35
N ALA A 172 5.48 2.50 17.60
CA ALA A 172 4.57 1.49 18.15
C ALA A 172 4.29 0.38 17.14
N LEU A 173 4.06 0.77 15.87
CA LEU A 173 3.87 -0.17 14.77
C LEU A 173 5.05 -1.12 14.63
N SER A 174 6.28 -0.60 14.60
CA SER A 174 7.49 -1.42 14.47
C SER A 174 7.64 -2.41 15.62
N LYS A 175 7.39 -1.99 16.85
CA LYS A 175 7.43 -2.91 18.01
C LYS A 175 6.39 -4.01 17.86
N LEU A 176 5.13 -3.67 17.59
CA LEU A 176 4.05 -4.63 17.40
C LEU A 176 4.45 -5.66 16.33
N GLN A 177 4.88 -5.18 15.15
CA GLN A 177 5.22 -6.04 14.02
C GLN A 177 6.36 -7.01 14.35
N VAL A 178 7.44 -6.53 14.95
CA VAL A 178 8.62 -7.36 15.27
C VAL A 178 8.31 -8.40 16.33
N TRP A 179 7.65 -8.00 17.43
CA TRP A 179 7.43 -8.89 18.57
C TRP A 179 6.39 -9.98 18.31
N THR A 180 5.35 -9.71 17.52
CA THR A 180 4.27 -10.67 17.27
C THR A 180 4.54 -11.61 16.09
N THR A 181 5.48 -11.29 15.20
CA THR A 181 5.75 -12.08 14.00
C THR A 181 6.17 -13.54 14.28
N PRO A 182 7.05 -13.87 15.25
CA PRO A 182 7.41 -15.27 15.49
C PRO A 182 6.21 -16.14 15.90
N LEU A 183 5.38 -15.64 16.82
CA LEU A 183 4.17 -16.35 17.26
C LEU A 183 3.20 -16.51 16.09
N TRP A 184 2.97 -15.45 15.34
CA TRP A 184 2.11 -15.48 14.16
C TRP A 184 2.55 -16.53 13.13
N LEU A 185 3.85 -16.61 12.83
CA LEU A 185 4.38 -17.61 11.89
C LEU A 185 4.11 -19.04 12.35
N VAL A 186 4.33 -19.33 13.65
CA VAL A 186 4.06 -20.65 14.21
C VAL A 186 2.59 -21.02 14.10
N LEU A 187 1.69 -20.10 14.47
CA LEU A 187 0.25 -20.33 14.43
C LEU A 187 -0.29 -20.47 13.00
N MET A 188 0.32 -19.80 12.02
CA MET A 188 -0.09 -19.87 10.62
C MET A 188 0.44 -21.13 9.93
N ILE A 189 1.72 -21.45 10.10
CA ILE A 189 2.37 -22.53 9.36
C ILE A 189 2.10 -23.89 10.01
N GLY A 190 2.12 -23.96 11.35
CA GLY A 190 2.04 -25.20 12.09
C GLY A 190 0.84 -26.07 11.74
N PRO A 191 -0.42 -25.58 11.84
CA PRO A 191 -1.60 -26.39 11.55
C PRO A 191 -1.68 -26.83 10.09
N VAL A 192 -1.27 -25.98 9.15
CA VAL A 192 -1.28 -26.32 7.71
C VAL A 192 -0.26 -27.41 7.40
N ALA A 193 0.95 -27.30 7.94
CA ALA A 193 2.00 -28.32 7.76
C ALA A 193 1.59 -29.66 8.39
N TYR A 194 0.97 -29.63 9.56
CA TYR A 194 0.47 -30.83 10.22
C TYR A 194 -0.65 -31.49 9.40
N LEU A 195 -1.62 -30.71 8.90
CA LEU A 195 -2.72 -31.22 8.06
C LEU A 195 -2.19 -31.91 6.79
N ILE A 196 -1.23 -31.29 6.09
CA ILE A 196 -0.61 -31.89 4.90
C ILE A 196 0.15 -33.18 5.25
N TYR A 197 0.80 -33.22 6.41
CA TYR A 197 1.53 -34.42 6.88
C TYR A 197 0.54 -35.58 7.21
N GLN A 198 -0.58 -35.28 7.86
CA GLN A 198 -1.57 -36.31 8.25
C GLN A 198 -2.39 -36.81 7.06
N GLU A 199 -2.78 -35.95 6.14
CA GLU A 199 -3.62 -36.28 5.02
C GLU A 199 -2.98 -35.91 3.66
N PRO A 200 -1.90 -36.57 3.23
CA PRO A 200 -1.21 -36.23 1.98
C PRO A 200 -2.07 -36.40 0.73
N THR A 201 -3.08 -37.30 0.78
CA THR A 201 -4.04 -37.51 -0.31
C THR A 201 -4.93 -36.29 -0.56
N LEU A 202 -5.14 -35.43 0.44
CA LEU A 202 -5.93 -34.21 0.33
C LEU A 202 -5.28 -33.22 -0.68
N VAL A 203 -3.96 -33.19 -0.74
CA VAL A 203 -3.22 -32.34 -1.69
C VAL A 203 -3.49 -32.77 -3.13
N SER A 204 -3.54 -34.09 -3.40
CA SER A 204 -3.85 -34.62 -4.74
C SER A 204 -5.31 -34.36 -5.14
N GLN A 205 -6.24 -34.48 -4.20
CA GLN A 205 -7.64 -34.16 -4.42
C GLN A 205 -7.84 -32.66 -4.68
N PHE A 206 -7.19 -31.81 -3.90
CA PHE A 206 -7.18 -30.37 -4.13
C PHE A 206 -6.65 -30.02 -5.53
N ALA A 207 -5.56 -30.64 -5.97
CA ALA A 207 -4.96 -30.38 -7.28
C ALA A 207 -5.93 -30.65 -8.46
N THR A 208 -6.90 -31.55 -8.28
CA THR A 208 -7.89 -31.91 -9.31
C THR A 208 -9.25 -31.25 -9.13
N PHE A 209 -9.42 -30.41 -8.13
CA PHE A 209 -10.70 -29.75 -7.85
C PHE A 209 -11.04 -28.70 -8.92
N THR A 210 -12.26 -28.81 -9.50
CA THR A 210 -12.69 -27.99 -10.66
C THR A 210 -13.51 -26.75 -10.30
N GLY A 211 -13.84 -26.55 -9.02
CA GLY A 211 -14.68 -25.43 -8.57
C GLY A 211 -16.18 -25.64 -8.81
N HIS A 212 -16.97 -24.63 -8.46
CA HIS A 212 -18.44 -24.69 -8.51
C HIS A 212 -19.07 -24.00 -9.73
N GLU A 213 -18.35 -23.12 -10.41
CA GLU A 213 -18.92 -22.33 -11.51
C GLU A 213 -18.82 -23.02 -12.88
N GLY A 214 -18.30 -24.26 -12.93
CA GLY A 214 -18.32 -25.10 -14.14
C GLY A 214 -17.38 -24.65 -15.25
N PHE A 215 -16.32 -23.88 -14.95
CA PHE A 215 -15.27 -23.54 -15.89
C PHE A 215 -14.43 -24.76 -16.28
N ALA A 216 -13.80 -24.69 -17.45
CA ALA A 216 -12.82 -25.69 -17.87
C ALA A 216 -11.64 -25.78 -16.87
N PRO A 217 -10.93 -26.93 -16.80
CA PRO A 217 -9.76 -27.07 -15.91
C PRO A 217 -8.70 -25.98 -16.10
N VAL A 218 -8.56 -25.45 -17.33
CA VAL A 218 -7.79 -24.23 -17.66
C VAL A 218 -8.70 -23.35 -18.51
N ASP A 219 -9.16 -22.25 -17.91
CA ASP A 219 -10.06 -21.28 -18.55
C ASP A 219 -9.53 -19.87 -18.38
N MET A 220 -9.29 -19.18 -19.50
CA MET A 220 -8.71 -17.85 -19.48
C MET A 220 -9.64 -16.81 -18.83
N ALA A 221 -10.95 -16.93 -19.01
CA ALA A 221 -11.90 -16.02 -18.37
C ALA A 221 -11.90 -16.19 -16.85
N ALA A 222 -11.92 -17.44 -16.38
CA ALA A 222 -11.81 -17.76 -14.94
C ALA A 222 -10.50 -17.26 -14.35
N ILE A 223 -9.37 -17.45 -15.06
CA ILE A 223 -8.05 -16.96 -14.64
C ILE A 223 -8.06 -15.43 -14.54
N MET A 224 -8.63 -14.72 -15.50
CA MET A 224 -8.67 -13.25 -15.50
C MET A 224 -9.62 -12.69 -14.42
N LEU A 225 -10.75 -13.34 -14.17
CA LEU A 225 -11.65 -12.97 -13.07
C LEU A 225 -10.96 -13.12 -11.71
N GLY A 226 -10.32 -14.26 -11.47
CA GLY A 226 -9.55 -14.48 -10.23
C GLY A 226 -8.36 -13.53 -10.11
N ALA A 227 -7.62 -13.30 -11.19
CA ALA A 227 -6.53 -12.35 -11.21
C ALA A 227 -7.00 -10.92 -10.92
N GLY A 228 -8.19 -10.52 -11.40
CA GLY A 228 -8.78 -9.23 -11.07
C GLY A 228 -9.01 -9.05 -9.56
N ILE A 229 -9.49 -10.08 -8.88
CA ILE A 229 -9.65 -10.05 -7.42
C ILE A 229 -8.29 -9.93 -6.72
N CYS A 230 -7.29 -10.73 -7.12
CA CYS A 230 -5.93 -10.66 -6.55
C CYS A 230 -5.25 -9.31 -6.83
N LEU A 231 -5.44 -8.74 -8.03
CA LEU A 231 -4.85 -7.46 -8.43
C LEU A 231 -5.43 -6.25 -7.67
N SER A 232 -6.57 -6.39 -6.97
CA SER A 232 -7.03 -5.34 -6.04
C SER A 232 -5.99 -5.04 -4.95
N LEU A 233 -5.15 -6.03 -4.61
CA LEU A 233 -4.06 -5.90 -3.64
C LEU A 233 -2.83 -5.15 -4.17
N ILE A 234 -2.77 -4.78 -5.47
CA ILE A 234 -1.60 -4.07 -6.04
C ILE A 234 -1.28 -2.77 -5.28
N MET A 235 -2.29 -2.15 -4.67
CA MET A 235 -2.13 -0.93 -3.87
C MET A 235 -1.47 -1.14 -2.51
N GLN A 236 -1.33 -2.38 -2.04
CA GLN A 236 -0.56 -2.71 -0.83
C GLN A 236 0.88 -2.19 -0.91
N ILE A 237 1.40 -1.98 -2.11
CA ILE A 237 2.71 -1.34 -2.30
C ILE A 237 2.77 0.05 -1.65
N GLY A 238 1.66 0.79 -1.59
CA GLY A 238 1.60 2.09 -0.91
C GLY A 238 1.91 1.99 0.58
N GLU A 239 1.35 0.99 1.26
CA GLU A 239 1.68 0.73 2.67
C GLU A 239 3.13 0.30 2.85
N GLN A 240 3.68 -0.53 1.95
CA GLN A 240 5.09 -0.90 2.00
C GLN A 240 6.01 0.32 1.82
N ILE A 241 5.64 1.25 0.96
CA ILE A 241 6.32 2.53 0.73
C ILE A 241 6.34 3.37 2.01
N ASP A 242 5.26 3.42 2.77
CA ASP A 242 5.17 4.17 4.02
C ASP A 242 6.17 3.69 5.08
N TYR A 243 6.57 2.43 5.03
CA TYR A 243 7.69 1.91 5.82
C TYR A 243 9.04 2.14 5.16
N LEU A 244 9.17 1.86 3.86
CA LEU A 244 10.43 1.95 3.12
C LEU A 244 10.99 3.38 3.05
N ARG A 245 10.16 4.41 3.17
CA ARG A 245 10.64 5.80 3.24
C ARG A 245 11.55 6.07 4.45
N PHE A 246 11.54 5.21 5.47
CA PHE A 246 12.43 5.29 6.62
C PHE A 246 13.74 4.50 6.47
N MET A 247 14.02 4.00 5.27
CA MET A 247 15.30 3.33 4.99
C MET A 247 16.48 4.28 5.18
N PRO A 248 17.59 3.79 5.77
CA PRO A 248 18.82 4.56 5.82
C PRO A 248 19.39 4.81 4.43
N ALA A 249 20.25 5.82 4.31
CA ALA A 249 20.96 6.08 3.07
C ALA A 249 21.73 4.84 2.60
N LYS A 250 21.68 4.58 1.29
CA LYS A 250 22.43 3.46 0.69
C LYS A 250 23.92 3.81 0.65
N THR A 251 24.77 2.99 1.26
CA THR A 251 26.22 3.09 1.20
C THR A 251 26.83 1.85 0.55
N LYS A 252 28.13 1.85 0.31
CA LYS A 252 28.83 0.66 -0.23
C LYS A 252 28.75 -0.51 0.77
N GLU A 253 28.88 -0.23 2.06
CA GLU A 253 28.88 -1.20 3.16
C GLU A 253 27.52 -1.86 3.37
N ASN A 254 26.43 -1.09 3.30
CA ASN A 254 25.07 -1.59 3.55
C ASN A 254 24.33 -2.04 2.28
N SER A 255 24.92 -1.88 1.09
CA SER A 255 24.23 -2.04 -0.20
C SER A 255 23.48 -3.36 -0.35
N LYS A 256 24.07 -4.49 0.08
CA LYS A 256 23.42 -5.81 0.02
C LYS A 256 22.19 -5.89 0.92
N ALA A 257 22.32 -5.46 2.17
CA ALA A 257 21.21 -5.45 3.13
C ALA A 257 20.13 -4.45 2.71
N TRP A 258 20.52 -3.30 2.14
CA TRP A 258 19.61 -2.30 1.61
C TRP A 258 18.74 -2.86 0.48
N TRP A 259 19.37 -3.48 -0.55
CA TRP A 259 18.63 -4.09 -1.65
C TRP A 259 17.75 -5.28 -1.19
N ALA A 260 18.28 -6.11 -0.29
CA ALA A 260 17.50 -7.20 0.27
C ALA A 260 16.23 -6.69 0.98
N ALA A 261 16.35 -5.60 1.75
CA ALA A 261 15.19 -4.97 2.41
C ALA A 261 14.21 -4.39 1.40
N VAL A 262 14.68 -3.63 0.40
CA VAL A 262 13.82 -3.01 -0.62
C VAL A 262 13.06 -4.04 -1.43
N ILE A 263 13.74 -5.10 -1.87
CA ILE A 263 13.08 -6.13 -2.70
C ILE A 263 12.17 -7.02 -1.87
N SER A 264 12.56 -7.43 -0.67
CA SER A 264 11.72 -8.33 0.14
C SER A 264 10.50 -7.63 0.71
N ALA A 265 10.66 -6.42 1.23
CA ALA A 265 9.58 -5.66 1.87
C ALA A 265 8.80 -4.78 0.89
N GLY A 266 9.43 -4.33 -0.20
CA GLY A 266 8.75 -3.64 -1.30
C GLY A 266 7.92 -4.62 -2.12
N PRO A 267 8.38 -5.05 -3.30
CA PRO A 267 7.58 -5.95 -4.14
C PRO A 267 7.45 -7.37 -3.58
N GLY A 268 8.42 -7.85 -2.81
CA GLY A 268 8.52 -9.25 -2.36
C GLY A 268 7.42 -9.67 -1.38
N TRP A 269 6.70 -8.75 -0.78
CA TRP A 269 5.55 -9.07 0.08
C TRP A 269 4.52 -9.95 -0.65
N VAL A 270 4.35 -9.75 -1.96
CA VAL A 270 3.35 -10.48 -2.75
C VAL A 270 3.63 -11.99 -2.83
N ILE A 271 4.89 -12.40 -2.68
CA ILE A 271 5.25 -13.83 -2.65
C ILE A 271 4.60 -14.50 -1.42
N LEU A 272 4.68 -13.85 -0.26
CA LEU A 272 4.00 -14.32 0.95
C LEU A 272 2.48 -14.27 0.79
N GLY A 273 1.96 -13.21 0.14
CA GLY A 273 0.55 -13.09 -0.20
C GLY A 273 0.07 -14.24 -1.08
N ALA A 274 0.76 -14.53 -2.17
CA ALA A 274 0.43 -15.62 -3.08
C ALA A 274 0.43 -17.00 -2.38
N ILE A 275 1.42 -17.26 -1.53
CA ILE A 275 1.49 -18.48 -0.73
C ILE A 275 0.25 -18.58 0.19
N LYS A 276 -0.12 -17.51 0.89
CA LYS A 276 -1.31 -17.48 1.76
C LYS A 276 -2.60 -17.67 0.97
N GLN A 277 -2.72 -17.09 -0.23
CA GLN A 277 -3.89 -17.29 -1.09
C GLN A 277 -4.00 -18.74 -1.57
N ILE A 278 -2.91 -19.38 -1.97
CA ILE A 278 -2.92 -20.79 -2.36
C ILE A 278 -3.29 -21.68 -1.15
N ILE A 279 -2.72 -21.39 0.03
CA ILE A 279 -3.08 -22.11 1.27
C ILE A 279 -4.57 -21.85 1.61
N GLY A 280 -5.06 -20.64 1.43
CA GLY A 280 -6.48 -20.30 1.63
C GLY A 280 -7.41 -21.10 0.72
N ALA A 281 -7.06 -21.26 -0.56
CA ALA A 281 -7.78 -22.13 -1.48
C ALA A 281 -7.76 -23.60 -1.01
N PHE A 282 -6.61 -24.09 -0.54
CA PHE A 282 -6.46 -25.43 0.02
C PHE A 282 -7.30 -25.64 1.29
N LEU A 283 -7.26 -24.70 2.24
CA LEU A 283 -8.04 -24.78 3.47
C LEU A 283 -9.55 -24.63 3.20
N GLY A 284 -9.93 -23.80 2.23
CA GLY A 284 -11.31 -23.72 1.76
C GLY A 284 -11.82 -25.05 1.19
N PHE A 285 -11.01 -25.72 0.36
CA PHE A 285 -11.29 -27.05 -0.15
C PHE A 285 -11.38 -28.09 0.98
N TYR A 286 -10.48 -28.04 1.96
CA TYR A 286 -10.50 -28.91 3.13
C TYR A 286 -11.82 -28.76 3.90
N LEU A 287 -12.26 -27.55 4.22
CA LEU A 287 -13.53 -27.28 4.88
C LEU A 287 -14.72 -27.82 4.08
N LEU A 288 -14.74 -27.55 2.77
CA LEU A 288 -15.81 -28.01 1.89
C LEU A 288 -15.97 -29.53 1.93
N THR A 289 -14.86 -30.26 1.99
CA THR A 289 -14.87 -31.76 1.92
C THR A 289 -15.10 -32.40 3.28
N LYS A 290 -14.59 -31.82 4.37
CA LYS A 290 -14.62 -32.46 5.71
C LYS A 290 -15.72 -31.92 6.62
N ILE A 291 -16.14 -30.67 6.46
CA ILE A 291 -17.09 -29.99 7.36
C ILE A 291 -18.15 -29.25 6.53
N PRO A 292 -19.04 -29.98 5.84
CA PRO A 292 -20.09 -29.38 5.01
C PRO A 292 -20.97 -28.41 5.83
N GLY A 293 -21.35 -27.27 5.22
CA GLY A 293 -22.21 -26.27 5.85
C GLY A 293 -21.49 -25.16 6.60
N VAL A 294 -20.15 -25.23 6.76
CA VAL A 294 -19.33 -24.15 7.27
C VAL A 294 -18.88 -23.26 6.12
N ASN A 295 -18.81 -21.95 6.36
CA ASN A 295 -18.33 -21.02 5.35
C ASN A 295 -16.82 -21.20 5.10
N SER A 296 -16.48 -21.79 3.97
CA SER A 296 -15.12 -22.15 3.58
C SER A 296 -14.22 -20.92 3.32
N THR A 297 -14.79 -19.72 3.17
CA THR A 297 -14.03 -18.49 2.92
C THR A 297 -13.67 -17.72 4.19
N GLU A 298 -14.12 -18.16 5.37
CA GLU A 298 -13.82 -17.52 6.64
C GLU A 298 -12.51 -18.06 7.25
N PRO A 299 -11.45 -17.24 7.40
CA PRO A 299 -10.16 -17.72 7.90
C PRO A 299 -10.22 -18.31 9.32
N VAL A 300 -11.08 -17.77 10.19
CA VAL A 300 -11.23 -18.32 11.54
C VAL A 300 -11.74 -19.77 11.50
N GLN A 301 -12.66 -20.10 10.61
CA GLN A 301 -13.16 -21.46 10.41
C GLN A 301 -12.07 -22.36 9.82
N GLN A 302 -11.32 -21.86 8.83
CA GLN A 302 -10.21 -22.57 8.20
C GLN A 302 -9.15 -22.98 9.23
N PHE A 303 -8.69 -22.05 10.04
CA PHE A 303 -7.68 -22.33 11.06
C PHE A 303 -8.21 -23.11 12.25
N ASN A 304 -9.45 -22.86 12.68
CA ASN A 304 -10.08 -23.67 13.73
C ASN A 304 -10.16 -25.15 13.33
N ALA A 305 -10.57 -25.46 12.11
CA ALA A 305 -10.61 -26.82 11.59
C ALA A 305 -9.20 -27.44 11.52
N ALA A 306 -8.23 -26.70 10.97
CA ALA A 306 -6.84 -27.19 10.87
C ALA A 306 -6.18 -27.43 12.25
N PHE A 307 -6.48 -26.61 13.25
CA PHE A 307 -6.02 -26.85 14.63
C PHE A 307 -6.75 -28.02 15.29
N HIS A 308 -8.01 -28.27 14.95
CA HIS A 308 -8.81 -29.32 15.54
C HIS A 308 -8.24 -30.73 15.24
N ASP A 309 -7.54 -30.89 14.12
CA ASP A 309 -6.85 -32.15 13.80
C ASP A 309 -5.62 -32.40 14.71
N MET A 310 -5.10 -31.35 15.35
CA MET A 310 -3.91 -31.42 16.22
C MET A 310 -4.25 -31.41 17.71
N LEU A 311 -5.35 -30.76 18.09
CA LEU A 311 -5.60 -30.33 19.45
C LEU A 311 -7.06 -30.54 19.86
N PRO A 312 -7.35 -30.65 21.17
CA PRO A 312 -8.74 -30.63 21.65
C PRO A 312 -9.47 -29.37 21.21
N GLY A 313 -10.79 -29.46 20.93
CA GLY A 313 -11.58 -28.40 20.32
C GLY A 313 -11.48 -27.04 21.01
N TRP A 314 -11.44 -26.99 22.36
CA TRP A 314 -11.26 -25.72 23.09
C TRP A 314 -9.91 -25.05 22.81
N ALA A 315 -8.84 -25.83 22.70
CA ALA A 315 -7.50 -25.31 22.41
C ALA A 315 -7.39 -24.88 20.93
N ALA A 316 -7.95 -25.67 20.01
CA ALA A 316 -8.03 -25.34 18.59
C ALA A 316 -8.71 -23.99 18.36
N LEU A 317 -9.91 -23.81 18.94
CA LEU A 317 -10.66 -22.56 18.83
C LEU A 317 -9.90 -21.38 19.44
N THR A 318 -9.30 -21.58 20.62
CA THR A 318 -8.53 -20.52 21.29
C THR A 318 -7.34 -20.05 20.44
N LEU A 319 -6.57 -20.99 19.85
CA LEU A 319 -5.42 -20.64 19.00
C LEU A 319 -5.85 -20.00 17.68
N ALA A 320 -6.95 -20.45 17.09
CA ALA A 320 -7.50 -19.83 15.88
C ALA A 320 -7.92 -18.38 16.15
N VAL A 321 -8.60 -18.10 17.25
CA VAL A 321 -8.98 -16.72 17.65
C VAL A 321 -7.75 -15.86 17.95
N ILE A 322 -6.74 -16.38 18.66
CA ILE A 322 -5.50 -15.67 18.91
C ILE A 322 -4.79 -15.33 17.60
N LEU A 323 -4.69 -16.28 16.66
CA LEU A 323 -4.11 -16.04 15.35
C LEU A 323 -4.85 -14.92 14.61
N VAL A 324 -6.19 -14.97 14.57
CA VAL A 324 -7.03 -13.95 13.93
C VAL A 324 -6.81 -12.59 14.58
N VAL A 325 -6.93 -12.47 15.89
CA VAL A 325 -6.77 -11.19 16.60
C VAL A 325 -5.39 -10.57 16.36
N ILE A 326 -4.32 -11.36 16.49
CA ILE A 326 -2.96 -10.85 16.23
C ILE A 326 -2.82 -10.41 14.79
N SER A 327 -3.25 -11.23 13.83
CA SER A 327 -3.16 -10.93 12.41
C SER A 327 -3.87 -9.62 12.06
N GLN A 328 -5.10 -9.46 12.53
CA GLN A 328 -5.95 -8.34 12.16
C GLN A 328 -5.55 -7.03 12.84
N ILE A 329 -5.02 -7.08 14.06
CA ILE A 329 -4.42 -5.88 14.68
C ILE A 329 -3.20 -5.44 13.85
N LYS A 330 -2.33 -6.36 13.46
CA LYS A 330 -1.10 -6.05 12.71
C LYS A 330 -1.36 -5.28 11.42
N ILE A 331 -2.35 -5.71 10.64
CA ILE A 331 -2.68 -5.03 9.37
C ILE A 331 -3.54 -3.79 9.59
N ASN A 332 -4.53 -3.84 10.46
CA ASN A 332 -5.46 -2.72 10.63
C ASN A 332 -4.81 -1.47 11.23
N VAL A 333 -3.77 -1.64 12.04
CA VAL A 333 -2.91 -0.53 12.46
C VAL A 333 -2.21 0.11 11.26
N THR A 334 -1.77 -0.68 10.28
CA THR A 334 -1.14 -0.19 9.04
C THR A 334 -2.16 0.51 8.14
N ASN A 335 -3.31 -0.13 7.87
CA ASN A 335 -4.40 0.46 7.09
C ASN A 335 -4.84 1.83 7.64
N ALA A 336 -5.05 1.92 8.96
CA ALA A 336 -5.46 3.17 9.59
C ALA A 336 -4.35 4.24 9.55
N TYR A 337 -3.08 3.86 9.72
CA TYR A 337 -1.94 4.75 9.62
C TYR A 337 -1.80 5.31 8.20
N SER A 338 -1.65 4.47 7.19
CA SER A 338 -1.47 4.87 5.79
C SER A 338 -2.68 5.62 5.23
N GLY A 339 -3.89 5.20 5.58
CA GLY A 339 -5.12 5.90 5.20
C GLY A 339 -5.18 7.32 5.76
N SER A 340 -4.77 7.51 7.02
CA SER A 340 -4.72 8.84 7.63
C SER A 340 -3.71 9.77 6.95
N LEU A 341 -2.59 9.25 6.47
CA LEU A 341 -1.61 10.00 5.70
C LEU A 341 -2.20 10.47 4.36
N ALA A 342 -2.82 9.55 3.62
CA ALA A 342 -3.42 9.85 2.32
C ALA A 342 -4.53 10.90 2.41
N TRP A 343 -5.45 10.76 3.39
CA TRP A 343 -6.50 11.74 3.66
C TRP A 343 -5.92 13.11 4.03
N THR A 344 -4.94 13.14 4.95
CA THR A 344 -4.28 14.39 5.36
C THR A 344 -3.66 15.09 4.17
N SER A 345 -2.96 14.36 3.31
CA SER A 345 -2.33 14.90 2.11
C SER A 345 -3.35 15.45 1.11
N ALA A 346 -4.41 14.69 0.81
CA ALA A 346 -5.47 15.12 -0.10
C ALA A 346 -6.18 16.37 0.41
N TYR A 347 -6.65 16.33 1.64
CA TYR A 347 -7.39 17.42 2.25
C TYR A 347 -6.57 18.72 2.34
N THR A 348 -5.34 18.64 2.85
CA THR A 348 -4.48 19.84 3.03
C THR A 348 -4.20 20.54 1.70
N ARG A 349 -4.01 19.79 0.62
CA ARG A 349 -3.75 20.37 -0.71
C ARG A 349 -4.95 21.08 -1.31
N ILE A 350 -6.16 20.61 -1.01
CA ILE A 350 -7.42 21.22 -1.50
C ILE A 350 -7.83 22.39 -0.61
N SER A 351 -7.91 22.16 0.70
CA SER A 351 -8.46 23.13 1.66
C SER A 351 -7.48 24.19 2.13
N LYS A 352 -6.15 23.94 1.93
CA LYS A 352 -5.06 24.76 2.50
C LYS A 352 -5.12 24.84 4.03
N HIS A 353 -5.75 23.86 4.66
CA HIS A 353 -5.83 23.74 6.11
C HIS A 353 -5.28 22.39 6.55
N TYR A 354 -4.48 22.38 7.62
CA TYR A 354 -3.80 21.20 8.14
C TYR A 354 -4.33 20.83 9.53
N PRO A 355 -5.36 19.97 9.64
CA PRO A 355 -5.94 19.61 10.93
C PRO A 355 -5.12 18.54 11.69
N GLY A 356 -4.09 17.99 11.04
CA GLY A 356 -3.29 16.88 11.58
C GLY A 356 -3.85 15.50 11.25
N ARG A 357 -2.96 14.50 11.29
CA ARG A 357 -3.24 13.11 10.89
C ARG A 357 -4.33 12.43 11.74
N ILE A 358 -4.40 12.73 13.04
CA ILE A 358 -5.30 12.04 13.98
C ILE A 358 -6.78 12.23 13.59
N VAL A 359 -7.17 13.42 13.09
CA VAL A 359 -8.53 13.67 12.61
C VAL A 359 -8.88 12.66 11.50
N PHE A 360 -7.97 12.42 10.59
CA PHE A 360 -8.20 11.50 9.47
C PHE A 360 -8.08 10.02 9.84
N VAL A 361 -7.42 9.67 10.95
CA VAL A 361 -7.57 8.33 11.54
C VAL A 361 -9.04 8.07 11.85
N ILE A 362 -9.68 9.00 12.56
CA ILE A 362 -11.11 8.85 12.95
C ILE A 362 -12.02 8.79 11.71
N VAL A 363 -11.80 9.66 10.72
CA VAL A 363 -12.57 9.65 9.46
C VAL A 363 -12.43 8.30 8.74
N ASN A 364 -11.21 7.81 8.57
CA ASN A 364 -10.95 6.53 7.90
C ASN A 364 -11.64 5.36 8.61
N LEU A 365 -11.53 5.32 9.95
CA LEU A 365 -12.14 4.29 10.79
C LEU A 365 -13.66 4.34 10.80
N ALA A 366 -14.26 5.54 10.80
CA ALA A 366 -15.72 5.69 10.73
C ALA A 366 -16.28 5.17 9.40
N ILE A 367 -15.61 5.45 8.28
CA ILE A 367 -16.00 4.92 6.96
C ILE A 367 -15.87 3.39 6.96
N ALA A 368 -14.76 2.84 7.47
CA ALA A 368 -14.54 1.40 7.54
C ALA A 368 -15.61 0.70 8.41
N LEU A 369 -15.96 1.28 9.57
CA LEU A 369 -17.03 0.75 10.43
C LEU A 369 -18.38 0.74 9.71
N ALA A 370 -18.72 1.82 9.00
CA ALA A 370 -19.96 1.87 8.21
C ALA A 370 -20.00 0.78 7.11
N LEU A 371 -18.88 0.49 6.48
CA LEU A 371 -18.79 -0.61 5.49
C LEU A 371 -18.98 -1.98 6.14
N MET A 372 -18.41 -2.22 7.32
CA MET A 372 -18.59 -3.47 8.07
C MET A 372 -20.05 -3.67 8.46
N GLU A 373 -20.71 -2.65 9.02
CA GLU A 373 -22.13 -2.69 9.39
C GLU A 373 -23.03 -2.86 8.15
N GLY A 374 -22.59 -2.36 6.98
CA GLY A 374 -23.22 -2.58 5.68
C GLY A 374 -22.99 -3.97 5.08
N ASN A 375 -22.38 -4.92 5.81
CA ASN A 375 -22.12 -6.29 5.39
C ASN A 375 -21.29 -6.38 4.10
N MET A 376 -20.24 -5.56 3.97
CA MET A 376 -19.35 -5.53 2.79
C MET A 376 -18.72 -6.90 2.49
N PHE A 377 -18.47 -7.72 3.52
CA PHE A 377 -17.86 -9.04 3.35
C PHE A 377 -18.66 -9.98 2.44
N ALA A 378 -19.99 -9.88 2.45
CA ALA A 378 -20.87 -10.70 1.61
C ALA A 378 -20.73 -10.44 0.10
N VAL A 379 -20.23 -9.25 -0.29
CA VAL A 379 -20.06 -8.86 -1.70
C VAL A 379 -18.58 -8.61 -2.07
N LEU A 380 -17.68 -9.16 -1.26
CA LEU A 380 -16.24 -8.95 -1.33
C LEU A 380 -15.67 -9.08 -2.74
N GLY A 381 -15.89 -10.20 -3.43
CA GLY A 381 -15.33 -10.45 -4.75
C GLY A 381 -15.75 -9.41 -5.79
N LYS A 382 -17.00 -8.91 -5.72
CA LYS A 382 -17.50 -7.86 -6.62
C LYS A 382 -16.83 -6.50 -6.34
N ILE A 383 -16.68 -6.15 -5.06
CA ILE A 383 -16.01 -4.90 -4.66
C ILE A 383 -14.55 -4.94 -5.09
N LEU A 384 -13.82 -6.02 -4.80
CA LEU A 384 -12.41 -6.14 -5.13
C LEU A 384 -12.20 -6.18 -6.66
N GLY A 385 -13.02 -6.93 -7.40
CA GLY A 385 -12.97 -6.97 -8.87
C GLY A 385 -13.21 -5.62 -9.52
N PHE A 386 -14.20 -4.85 -9.03
CA PHE A 386 -14.44 -3.47 -9.49
C PHE A 386 -13.27 -2.55 -9.15
N TYR A 387 -12.83 -2.59 -7.89
CA TYR A 387 -11.81 -1.70 -7.36
C TYR A 387 -10.43 -1.90 -8.01
N SER A 388 -10.14 -3.14 -8.42
CA SER A 388 -8.88 -3.47 -9.08
C SER A 388 -8.60 -2.62 -10.34
N ASN A 389 -9.63 -2.18 -11.06
CA ASN A 389 -9.47 -1.36 -12.26
C ASN A 389 -8.82 0.00 -11.96
N PHE A 390 -9.20 0.66 -10.86
CA PHE A 390 -8.54 1.89 -10.40
C PHE A 390 -7.13 1.61 -9.88
N ALA A 391 -6.99 0.55 -9.09
CA ALA A 391 -5.75 0.16 -8.45
C ALA A 391 -4.65 -0.12 -9.48
N ILE A 392 -4.95 -0.96 -10.48
CA ILE A 392 -4.04 -1.31 -11.56
C ILE A 392 -3.67 -0.06 -12.36
N ALA A 393 -4.66 0.71 -12.80
CA ALA A 393 -4.44 1.90 -13.62
C ALA A 393 -3.46 2.87 -12.92
N TRP A 394 -3.67 3.17 -11.63
CA TRP A 394 -2.79 4.07 -10.90
C TRP A 394 -1.37 3.53 -10.75
N VAL A 395 -1.22 2.33 -10.17
CA VAL A 395 0.11 1.77 -9.85
C VAL A 395 0.92 1.53 -11.11
N VAL A 396 0.29 1.04 -12.20
CA VAL A 396 0.97 0.79 -13.47
C VAL A 396 1.39 2.11 -14.14
N VAL A 397 0.56 3.16 -14.12
CA VAL A 397 0.97 4.48 -14.63
C VAL A 397 2.21 4.98 -13.89
N VAL A 398 2.22 4.96 -12.56
CA VAL A 398 3.36 5.42 -11.75
C VAL A 398 4.60 4.57 -12.01
N ALA A 399 4.47 3.26 -12.00
CA ALA A 399 5.58 2.33 -12.27
C ALA A 399 6.17 2.51 -13.67
N THR A 400 5.31 2.69 -14.67
CA THR A 400 5.71 2.91 -16.07
C THR A 400 6.35 4.28 -16.25
N ASP A 401 5.80 5.32 -15.63
CA ASP A 401 6.37 6.66 -15.68
C ASP A 401 7.81 6.68 -15.12
N ILE A 402 8.00 6.08 -13.96
CA ILE A 402 9.34 5.97 -13.38
C ILE A 402 10.26 5.15 -14.30
N SER A 403 9.86 3.94 -14.67
CA SER A 403 10.74 3.02 -15.38
C SER A 403 11.02 3.45 -16.81
N ILE A 404 10.00 3.84 -17.54
CA ILE A 404 10.10 4.15 -18.98
C ILE A 404 10.35 5.64 -19.20
N ASN A 405 9.45 6.53 -18.72
CA ASN A 405 9.56 7.95 -19.06
C ASN A 405 10.80 8.61 -18.45
N LYS A 406 11.14 8.28 -17.18
CA LYS A 406 12.30 8.89 -16.50
C LYS A 406 13.62 8.16 -16.80
N TYR A 407 13.65 6.82 -16.73
CA TYR A 407 14.92 6.09 -16.87
C TYR A 407 15.27 5.75 -18.32
N VAL A 408 14.30 5.33 -19.15
CA VAL A 408 14.56 4.94 -20.55
C VAL A 408 14.48 6.15 -21.48
N LEU A 409 13.34 6.84 -21.51
CA LEU A 409 13.07 7.96 -22.42
C LEU A 409 13.68 9.28 -21.95
N LYS A 410 14.05 9.39 -20.67
CA LYS A 410 14.67 10.59 -20.05
C LYS A 410 13.87 11.88 -20.27
N LEU A 411 12.54 11.77 -20.22
CA LEU A 411 11.62 12.88 -20.41
C LEU A 411 11.50 13.81 -19.18
N SER A 412 12.02 13.37 -18.03
CA SER A 412 12.02 14.09 -16.76
C SER A 412 13.26 13.70 -15.95
N PRO A 413 13.72 14.54 -15.00
CA PRO A 413 14.77 14.16 -14.06
C PRO A 413 14.44 12.85 -13.34
N LYS A 414 15.49 12.07 -13.04
CA LYS A 414 15.34 10.82 -12.27
C LYS A 414 14.92 11.09 -10.84
N GLU A 415 15.48 12.14 -10.24
CA GLU A 415 15.17 12.58 -8.90
C GLU A 415 13.72 13.10 -8.84
N PRO A 416 12.94 12.67 -7.83
CA PRO A 416 11.54 13.08 -7.74
C PRO A 416 11.40 14.55 -7.35
N GLU A 417 10.54 15.26 -8.06
CA GLU A 417 10.04 16.55 -7.61
C GLU A 417 8.61 16.37 -7.04
N TYR A 418 8.33 16.98 -5.90
CA TYR A 418 7.04 16.88 -5.21
C TYR A 418 6.54 18.22 -4.65
N ARG A 419 7.35 19.26 -4.70
CA ARG A 419 7.05 20.58 -4.11
C ARG A 419 6.10 21.38 -5.02
N ARG A 420 5.24 22.17 -4.40
CA ARG A 420 4.13 22.84 -5.06
C ARG A 420 4.54 23.71 -6.25
N ASP A 421 5.47 24.65 -6.08
CA ASP A 421 5.79 25.63 -7.11
C ASP A 421 6.67 25.06 -8.23
N MET A 422 7.29 23.91 -7.98
CA MET A 422 8.16 23.24 -8.94
C MET A 422 7.37 22.36 -9.90
N LEU A 423 6.11 22.01 -9.57
CA LEU A 423 5.25 21.16 -10.38
C LEU A 423 4.07 21.94 -10.99
N TYR A 424 3.60 21.49 -12.15
CA TYR A 424 2.29 21.86 -12.65
C TYR A 424 1.18 21.28 -11.74
N ASN A 425 0.03 21.95 -11.67
CA ASN A 425 -1.10 21.46 -10.91
C ASN A 425 -1.58 20.10 -11.43
N VAL A 426 -1.64 19.94 -12.74
CA VAL A 426 -2.03 18.69 -13.41
C VAL A 426 -1.00 18.38 -14.48
N ASN A 427 -0.50 17.14 -14.48
CA ASN A 427 0.32 16.62 -15.56
C ASN A 427 -0.54 15.68 -16.42
N PRO A 428 -0.75 15.99 -17.71
CA PRO A 428 -1.59 15.17 -18.58
C PRO A 428 -1.04 13.78 -18.84
N VAL A 429 0.26 13.55 -18.65
CA VAL A 429 0.88 12.24 -18.91
C VAL A 429 0.22 11.16 -18.06
N GLY A 430 0.25 11.28 -16.76
CA GLY A 430 -0.35 10.32 -15.84
C GLY A 430 -1.87 10.44 -15.79
N MET A 431 -2.41 11.68 -15.77
CA MET A 431 -3.86 11.88 -15.67
C MET A 431 -4.63 11.29 -16.84
N VAL A 432 -4.21 11.51 -18.08
CA VAL A 432 -4.89 10.95 -19.25
C VAL A 432 -4.71 9.44 -19.30
N ALA A 433 -3.48 8.95 -19.10
CA ALA A 433 -3.22 7.51 -19.05
C ALA A 433 -4.09 6.81 -18.00
N PHE A 434 -4.20 7.38 -16.79
CA PHE A 434 -5.03 6.85 -15.72
C PHE A 434 -6.52 6.89 -16.05
N LEU A 435 -7.05 8.05 -16.43
CA LEU A 435 -8.49 8.22 -16.67
C LEU A 435 -9.00 7.35 -17.83
N VAL A 436 -8.22 7.24 -18.90
CA VAL A 436 -8.58 6.41 -20.05
C VAL A 436 -8.50 4.93 -19.69
N SER A 437 -7.42 4.48 -19.04
CA SER A 437 -7.26 3.07 -18.68
C SER A 437 -8.29 2.63 -17.63
N ALA A 438 -8.51 3.41 -16.56
CA ALA A 438 -9.53 3.12 -15.57
C ALA A 438 -10.95 3.20 -16.16
N GLY A 439 -11.25 4.23 -16.95
CA GLY A 439 -12.58 4.41 -17.54
C GLY A 439 -12.97 3.28 -18.48
N LEU A 440 -12.08 2.89 -19.40
CA LEU A 440 -12.36 1.80 -20.35
C LEU A 440 -12.40 0.43 -19.66
N SER A 441 -11.52 0.18 -18.69
CA SER A 441 -11.55 -1.08 -17.94
C SER A 441 -12.81 -1.22 -17.08
N ILE A 442 -13.28 -0.15 -16.46
CA ILE A 442 -14.55 -0.13 -15.71
C ILE A 442 -15.74 -0.33 -16.66
N ALA A 443 -15.73 0.31 -17.82
CA ALA A 443 -16.75 0.07 -18.85
C ALA A 443 -16.78 -1.40 -19.30
N ALA A 444 -15.61 -2.02 -19.46
CA ALA A 444 -15.52 -3.46 -19.74
C ALA A 444 -16.06 -4.29 -18.57
N PHE A 445 -15.67 -3.99 -17.32
CA PHE A 445 -16.12 -4.69 -16.12
C PHE A 445 -17.66 -4.75 -16.01
N PHE A 446 -18.34 -3.66 -16.34
CA PHE A 446 -19.80 -3.60 -16.37
C PHE A 446 -20.43 -4.14 -17.67
N GLY A 447 -19.65 -4.71 -18.57
CA GLY A 447 -20.12 -5.28 -19.82
C GLY A 447 -20.53 -4.26 -20.87
N LEU A 448 -20.27 -2.96 -20.68
CA LEU A 448 -20.61 -1.90 -21.64
C LEU A 448 -19.82 -2.02 -22.96
N LEU A 449 -18.67 -2.71 -22.93
CA LEU A 449 -17.87 -3.02 -24.12
C LEU A 449 -18.12 -4.45 -24.64
N GLY A 450 -19.20 -5.08 -24.20
CA GLY A 450 -19.57 -6.47 -24.48
C GLY A 450 -19.18 -7.44 -23.35
N SER A 451 -20.02 -8.46 -23.14
CA SER A 451 -19.85 -9.45 -22.07
C SER A 451 -18.54 -10.24 -22.19
N PHE A 452 -18.03 -10.43 -23.40
CA PHE A 452 -16.75 -11.10 -23.67
C PHE A 452 -15.57 -10.37 -23.02
N LEU A 453 -15.58 -9.02 -22.96
CA LEU A 453 -14.48 -8.23 -22.42
C LEU A 453 -14.55 -8.05 -20.89
N ALA A 454 -15.69 -8.33 -20.26
CA ALA A 454 -15.87 -8.11 -18.83
C ALA A 454 -14.85 -8.86 -17.96
N PRO A 455 -14.54 -10.16 -18.16
CA PRO A 455 -13.50 -10.87 -17.41
C PRO A 455 -12.09 -10.28 -17.59
N TYR A 456 -11.84 -9.64 -18.72
CA TYR A 456 -10.53 -9.09 -19.09
C TYR A 456 -10.33 -7.63 -18.67
N SER A 457 -11.25 -7.05 -17.91
CA SER A 457 -11.13 -5.65 -17.47
C SER A 457 -9.79 -5.34 -16.75
N PRO A 458 -9.20 -6.22 -15.91
CA PRO A 458 -7.90 -5.97 -15.30
C PRO A 458 -6.75 -5.86 -16.31
N ILE A 459 -6.81 -6.68 -17.38
CA ILE A 459 -5.81 -6.63 -18.46
C ILE A 459 -5.97 -5.35 -19.28
N ILE A 460 -7.20 -4.91 -19.53
CA ILE A 460 -7.46 -3.64 -20.22
C ILE A 460 -6.86 -2.49 -19.41
N ALA A 461 -7.07 -2.45 -18.08
CA ALA A 461 -6.44 -1.45 -17.22
C ALA A 461 -4.91 -1.49 -17.30
N LEU A 462 -4.31 -2.69 -17.18
CA LEU A 462 -2.88 -2.93 -17.21
C LEU A 462 -2.25 -2.45 -18.54
N VAL A 463 -2.76 -2.95 -19.64
CA VAL A 463 -2.20 -2.68 -20.98
C VAL A 463 -2.34 -1.21 -21.35
N LEU A 464 -3.53 -0.62 -21.15
CA LEU A 464 -3.74 0.78 -21.45
C LEU A 464 -2.89 1.70 -20.58
N ALA A 465 -2.79 1.45 -19.29
CA ALA A 465 -1.93 2.23 -18.39
C ALA A 465 -0.46 2.16 -18.81
N PHE A 466 0.03 0.95 -19.12
CA PHE A 466 1.41 0.73 -19.54
C PHE A 466 1.72 1.41 -20.88
N VAL A 467 0.82 1.33 -21.88
CA VAL A 467 1.05 1.86 -23.23
C VAL A 467 0.81 3.36 -23.30
N LEU A 468 -0.27 3.87 -22.69
CA LEU A 468 -0.61 5.29 -22.78
C LEU A 468 0.37 6.19 -22.04
N THR A 469 0.98 5.72 -20.94
CA THR A 469 1.92 6.54 -20.15
C THR A 469 3.12 7.01 -20.97
N PRO A 470 3.90 6.16 -21.66
CA PRO A 470 4.99 6.63 -22.51
C PRO A 470 4.51 7.37 -23.76
N ILE A 471 3.37 7.00 -24.35
CA ILE A 471 2.79 7.74 -25.49
C ILE A 471 2.51 9.18 -25.10
N MET A 472 1.83 9.42 -23.98
CA MET A 472 1.55 10.76 -23.46
C MET A 472 2.82 11.52 -23.08
N GLY A 473 3.82 10.81 -22.53
CA GLY A 473 5.14 11.38 -22.25
C GLY A 473 5.82 11.92 -23.51
N LEU A 474 5.84 11.12 -24.57
CA LEU A 474 6.41 11.50 -25.87
C LEU A 474 5.62 12.62 -26.55
N LEU A 475 4.29 12.55 -26.58
CA LEU A 475 3.44 13.59 -27.17
C LEU A 475 3.63 14.95 -26.50
N THR A 476 3.79 14.95 -25.18
CA THR A 476 4.02 16.18 -24.39
C THR A 476 5.49 16.60 -24.37
N LYS A 477 6.41 15.77 -24.90
CA LYS A 477 7.87 15.97 -24.84
C LYS A 477 8.38 16.28 -23.42
N GLY A 478 7.75 15.69 -22.41
CA GLY A 478 8.10 15.89 -21.00
C GLY A 478 7.79 17.29 -20.42
N LYS A 479 7.13 18.18 -21.16
CA LYS A 479 6.92 19.60 -20.77
C LYS A 479 6.24 19.79 -19.41
N TYR A 480 5.32 18.87 -19.04
CA TYR A 480 4.47 19.04 -17.86
C TYR A 480 5.03 18.42 -16.58
N TYR A 481 6.25 17.85 -16.59
CA TYR A 481 6.86 17.27 -15.39
C TYR A 481 7.37 18.33 -14.43
N ILE A 482 8.09 19.32 -14.95
CA ILE A 482 8.72 20.37 -14.13
C ILE A 482 8.24 21.73 -14.62
N LYS A 483 7.69 22.53 -13.71
CA LYS A 483 7.23 23.90 -13.97
C LYS A 483 8.36 24.90 -13.81
N SER A 484 9.18 24.73 -12.77
CA SER A 484 10.35 25.55 -12.49
C SER A 484 11.53 24.68 -12.08
N HIS A 485 12.70 24.96 -12.61
CA HIS A 485 13.95 24.26 -12.29
C HIS A 485 14.76 24.95 -11.19
N ASP A 486 14.46 26.22 -10.92
CA ASP A 486 15.13 27.01 -9.89
C ASP A 486 14.19 27.18 -8.69
N ASP A 487 14.61 26.71 -7.54
CA ASP A 487 13.92 26.87 -6.27
C ASP A 487 14.50 27.98 -5.39
N GLY A 488 15.43 28.78 -5.93
CA GLY A 488 16.04 29.91 -5.29
C GLY A 488 17.10 29.57 -4.21
N VAL A 489 17.47 28.28 -4.10
CA VAL A 489 18.50 27.82 -3.14
C VAL A 489 19.68 27.24 -3.91
N LYS A 490 20.88 27.77 -3.72
CA LYS A 490 22.09 27.37 -4.50
C LYS A 490 22.50 25.91 -4.30
N GLU A 491 22.34 25.38 -3.09
CA GLU A 491 22.70 23.99 -2.80
C GLU A 491 21.74 23.04 -3.50
N PRO A 492 22.24 21.97 -4.17
CA PRO A 492 21.37 20.97 -4.80
C PRO A 492 20.58 20.17 -3.75
N ARG A 493 19.40 19.65 -4.11
CA ARG A 493 18.57 18.81 -3.22
C ARG A 493 19.15 17.44 -3.00
N TYR A 494 19.85 16.94 -3.98
CA TYR A 494 20.46 15.61 -4.00
C TYR A 494 21.94 15.77 -4.39
N ASP A 495 22.80 14.97 -3.78
CA ASP A 495 24.22 14.92 -4.14
C ASP A 495 24.45 14.23 -5.52
N ALA A 496 25.70 14.14 -5.94
CA ALA A 496 26.07 13.52 -7.21
C ALA A 496 25.66 12.04 -7.31
N GLU A 497 25.53 11.35 -6.19
CA GLU A 497 25.05 9.98 -6.05
C GLU A 497 23.51 9.91 -5.99
N GLY A 498 22.80 11.04 -6.00
CA GLY A 498 21.35 11.13 -5.88
C GLY A 498 20.84 10.88 -4.46
N THR A 499 21.65 11.10 -3.42
CA THR A 499 21.24 11.03 -2.01
C THR A 499 20.69 12.37 -1.55
N PRO A 500 19.59 12.42 -0.77
CA PRO A 500 19.07 13.67 -0.21
C PRO A 500 20.12 14.38 0.64
N VAL A 501 20.34 15.68 0.38
CA VAL A 501 21.29 16.50 1.11
C VAL A 501 20.74 16.87 2.49
N ALA A 502 21.51 16.61 3.54
CA ALA A 502 21.08 16.76 4.94
C ALA A 502 21.30 18.15 5.54
N THR A 503 21.76 19.12 4.77
CA THR A 503 21.90 20.51 5.25
C THR A 503 20.56 21.05 5.72
N VAL A 504 20.52 21.58 6.94
CA VAL A 504 19.29 22.10 7.57
C VAL A 504 19.16 23.61 7.33
N TYR A 505 17.98 24.00 6.91
CA TYR A 505 17.58 25.40 6.72
C TYR A 505 16.39 25.75 7.62
N HIS A 506 16.27 26.98 8.08
CA HIS A 506 15.11 27.45 8.83
C HIS A 506 13.98 27.89 7.90
N CYS A 507 12.76 27.44 8.19
CA CYS A 507 11.55 27.96 7.57
C CYS A 507 11.15 29.29 8.21
N ARG A 508 11.06 30.35 7.43
CA ARG A 508 10.66 31.70 7.89
C ARG A 508 9.22 31.79 8.42
N VAL A 509 8.37 30.81 8.13
CA VAL A 509 6.96 30.83 8.52
C VAL A 509 6.71 30.07 9.83
N CYS A 510 7.22 28.84 9.95
CA CYS A 510 7.02 28.03 11.17
C CYS A 510 8.24 27.98 12.09
N GLU A 511 9.34 28.64 11.72
CA GLU A 511 10.58 28.76 12.51
C GLU A 511 11.24 27.42 12.86
N GLN A 512 10.90 26.34 12.12
CA GLN A 512 11.48 25.01 12.31
C GLN A 512 12.58 24.74 11.28
N GLY A 513 13.53 23.86 11.65
CA GLY A 513 14.60 23.41 10.77
C GLY A 513 14.16 22.25 9.88
N TYR A 514 14.48 22.32 8.60
CA TYR A 514 14.20 21.27 7.61
C TYR A 514 15.41 21.01 6.73
N GLU A 515 15.60 19.75 6.35
CA GLU A 515 16.66 19.36 5.43
C GLU A 515 16.39 19.89 4.00
N ARG A 516 17.47 20.06 3.23
CA ARG A 516 17.48 20.70 1.90
C ARG A 516 16.37 20.20 0.94
N PRO A 517 16.03 18.90 0.85
CA PRO A 517 14.97 18.44 -0.06
C PRO A 517 13.59 19.03 0.18
N ASP A 518 13.32 19.47 1.41
CA ASP A 518 12.03 19.99 1.84
C ASP A 518 11.93 21.52 1.81
N ILE A 519 13.00 22.20 1.36
CA ILE A 519 13.14 23.66 1.39
C ILE A 519 13.12 24.27 -0.01
N MET A 520 12.54 25.47 -0.12
CA MET A 520 12.61 26.36 -1.27
C MET A 520 12.65 27.80 -0.82
N PHE A 521 13.07 28.72 -1.69
CA PHE A 521 13.03 30.16 -1.42
C PHE A 521 11.62 30.72 -1.70
N SER A 522 11.16 31.60 -0.84
CA SER A 522 9.89 32.33 -1.00
C SER A 522 10.14 33.83 -1.10
N HIS A 523 9.85 34.43 -2.25
CA HIS A 523 9.91 35.88 -2.42
C HIS A 523 8.93 36.60 -1.49
N LYS A 524 7.75 36.01 -1.22
CA LYS A 524 6.74 36.58 -0.32
C LYS A 524 7.27 36.76 1.11
N HIS A 525 8.04 35.78 1.60
CA HIS A 525 8.60 35.78 2.96
C HIS A 525 10.05 36.19 3.01
N ASN A 526 10.64 36.54 1.87
CA ASN A 526 12.05 36.93 1.71
C ASN A 526 13.02 35.98 2.44
N GLY A 527 12.85 34.67 2.21
CA GLY A 527 13.65 33.64 2.86
C GLY A 527 13.20 32.22 2.51
N THR A 528 13.83 31.26 3.17
CA THR A 528 13.52 29.84 2.99
C THR A 528 12.20 29.46 3.64
N ILE A 529 11.42 28.61 2.95
CA ILE A 529 10.12 28.09 3.41
C ILE A 529 10.03 26.57 3.19
N CYS A 530 9.44 25.84 4.12
CA CYS A 530 9.26 24.40 3.98
C CYS A 530 8.05 24.04 3.10
N SER A 531 8.02 22.80 2.60
CA SER A 531 6.95 22.29 1.71
C SER A 531 5.55 22.41 2.31
N LEU A 532 5.39 22.18 3.62
CA LEU A 532 4.10 22.31 4.29
C LEU A 532 3.63 23.76 4.33
N CYS A 533 4.47 24.67 4.85
CA CYS A 533 4.13 26.10 4.90
C CYS A 533 3.83 26.65 3.50
N LYS A 534 4.59 26.20 2.49
CA LYS A 534 4.34 26.57 1.10
C LYS A 534 2.98 26.07 0.58
N THR A 535 2.55 24.90 1.01
CA THR A 535 1.23 24.37 0.66
C THR A 535 0.10 25.20 1.27
N LEU A 536 0.27 25.62 2.52
CA LEU A 536 -0.74 26.41 3.25
C LEU A 536 -0.82 27.87 2.78
N ASP A 537 0.31 28.44 2.34
CA ASP A 537 0.46 29.85 1.93
C ASP A 537 -0.01 30.12 0.48
N ALA A 538 -0.31 29.11 -0.29
CA ALA A 538 -0.56 29.22 -1.73
C ALA A 538 -2.01 29.58 -2.11
#